data_66dd49fa6698c67fb02cf38d95485a90
#
_entry.id   66dd49fa6698c67fb02cf38d95485a90
#
_cell.length_a   1.000
_cell.length_b   1.000
_cell.length_c   1.000
_cell.angle_alpha   90.00
_cell.angle_beta   90.00
_cell.angle_gamma   90.00
#
_symmetry.space_group_name_H-M   'P 1'
#
loop_
_entity.id
_entity.type
_entity.pdbx_description
1 polymer ?
#
loop_
_entity_poly.entity_id
_entity_poly.type
_entity_poly.pdbx_seq_one_letter_code
_entity_poly.pdbx_strand_id
1 'polypeptide(L)'
;MKLTDDNAIDIKYEAETDKPTIVNMTNHSYFNLDGDAGSNADHLLTIDADAYTPVDSTFMTSGEIVTVEGTPMDFRTPTPVGKRINDFDFVQLKNGNGYDHNWVLNTAGDVSKLAAKVTSLASGITLEVYTNEPGVQV
;
A
#
# COMPACT_ATOMS: atom_id res chain seq x y z
N MET A 1 1.80 13.15 -13.85
CA MET A 1 0.57 13.06 -13.04
C MET A 1 -0.50 13.91 -13.68
N LYS A 2 -1.72 13.43 -13.83
CA LYS A 2 -2.85 14.10 -14.46
C LYS A 2 -4.12 13.84 -13.64
N LEU A 3 -4.85 14.90 -13.29
CA LEU A 3 -6.21 14.78 -12.79
C LEU A 3 -7.15 14.61 -13.98
N THR A 4 -8.01 13.62 -13.91
CA THR A 4 -8.96 13.29 -14.99
C THR A 4 -10.38 13.81 -14.68
N ASP A 5 -11.25 13.86 -15.68
CA ASP A 5 -12.62 14.39 -15.53
C ASP A 5 -13.55 13.42 -14.75
N ASP A 6 -13.13 12.16 -14.59
CA ASP A 6 -13.80 11.11 -13.80
C ASP A 6 -13.25 10.95 -12.38
N ASN A 7 -12.62 12.01 -11.86
CA ASN A 7 -12.06 12.08 -10.50
C ASN A 7 -10.93 11.07 -10.22
N ALA A 8 -10.15 10.69 -11.22
CA ALA A 8 -8.97 9.88 -11.04
C ALA A 8 -7.69 10.73 -11.12
N ILE A 9 -6.64 10.23 -10.44
CA ILE A 9 -5.28 10.73 -10.58
C ILE A 9 -4.51 9.68 -11.40
N ASP A 10 -4.21 10.02 -12.66
CA ASP A 10 -3.39 9.19 -13.54
C ASP A 10 -1.90 9.51 -13.32
N ILE A 11 -1.13 8.50 -12.95
CA ILE A 11 0.30 8.61 -12.67
C ILE A 11 1.05 7.71 -13.65
N LYS A 12 1.84 8.33 -14.52
CA LYS A 12 2.67 7.64 -15.51
C LYS A 12 4.12 8.05 -15.34
N TYR A 13 5.01 7.06 -15.38
CA TYR A 13 6.45 7.23 -15.40
C TYR A 13 7.00 6.83 -16.76
N GLU A 14 7.90 7.63 -17.27
CA GLU A 14 8.67 7.35 -18.49
C GLU A 14 10.11 7.77 -18.22
N ALA A 15 11.06 6.91 -18.56
CA ALA A 15 12.48 7.19 -18.41
C ALA A 15 13.27 6.64 -19.60
N GLU A 16 14.29 7.38 -20.00
CA GLU A 16 15.25 7.00 -21.03
C GLU A 16 16.67 7.04 -20.46
N THR A 17 17.54 6.17 -20.94
CA THR A 17 18.95 6.14 -20.51
C THR A 17 19.85 5.74 -21.67
N ASP A 18 21.06 6.29 -21.72
CA ASP A 18 22.09 5.96 -22.70
C ASP A 18 23.00 4.80 -22.26
N LYS A 19 22.88 4.33 -21.03
CA LYS A 19 23.67 3.23 -20.44
C LYS A 19 22.83 2.43 -19.45
N PRO A 20 23.20 1.17 -19.16
CA PRO A 20 22.56 0.39 -18.10
C PRO A 20 22.54 1.17 -16.79
N THR A 21 21.38 1.31 -16.18
CA THR A 21 21.20 2.00 -14.90
C THR A 21 20.11 1.33 -14.08
N ILE A 22 20.08 1.61 -12.78
CA ILE A 22 19.03 1.17 -11.88
C ILE A 22 17.91 2.22 -11.92
N VAL A 23 16.67 1.76 -12.16
CA VAL A 23 15.47 2.60 -12.13
C VAL A 23 14.45 1.96 -11.20
N ASN A 24 14.00 2.73 -10.23
CA ASN A 24 12.87 2.38 -9.33
C ASN A 24 12.10 3.66 -9.04
N MET A 25 10.96 3.82 -9.70
CA MET A 25 10.14 5.02 -9.59
C MET A 25 8.85 4.69 -8.87
N THR A 26 8.46 5.53 -7.91
CA THR A 26 7.22 5.39 -7.17
C THR A 26 6.54 6.75 -6.97
N ASN A 27 5.24 6.74 -6.68
CA ASN A 27 4.55 7.86 -6.08
C ASN A 27 4.55 7.69 -4.56
N HIS A 28 4.96 8.71 -3.84
CA HIS A 28 5.05 8.69 -2.37
C HIS A 28 4.05 9.67 -1.75
N SER A 29 2.88 9.83 -2.35
CA SER A 29 1.82 10.65 -1.77
C SER A 29 1.14 9.93 -0.62
N TYR A 30 0.89 10.68 0.46
CA TYR A 30 0.06 10.21 1.57
C TYR A 30 -1.36 10.75 1.41
N PHE A 31 -2.35 9.94 1.78
CA PHE A 31 -3.75 10.29 1.65
C PHE A 31 -4.45 10.27 3.01
N ASN A 32 -5.16 11.35 3.31
CA ASN A 32 -6.14 11.39 4.38
C ASN A 32 -7.49 11.78 3.78
N LEU A 33 -8.42 10.84 3.73
CA LEU A 33 -9.72 11.01 3.10
C LEU A 33 -10.68 11.87 3.95
N ASP A 34 -10.29 12.21 5.18
CA ASP A 34 -11.00 13.13 6.06
C ASP A 34 -10.45 14.58 5.99
N GLY A 35 -9.54 14.84 5.04
CA GLY A 35 -8.87 16.12 4.90
C GLY A 35 -7.96 16.41 6.10
N ASP A 36 -8.08 17.60 6.70
CA ASP A 36 -7.25 18.02 7.83
C ASP A 36 -7.76 17.51 9.19
N ALA A 37 -8.74 16.61 9.21
CA ALA A 37 -9.47 16.20 10.41
C ALA A 37 -8.71 15.17 11.30
N GLY A 38 -7.38 15.12 11.26
CA GLY A 38 -6.57 14.31 12.18
C GLY A 38 -6.08 12.99 11.59
N SER A 39 -6.26 11.88 12.32
CA SER A 39 -5.67 10.57 11.95
C SER A 39 -6.51 9.84 10.91
N ASN A 40 -5.85 9.16 9.98
CA ASN A 40 -6.45 8.23 9.03
C ASN A 40 -6.54 6.78 9.58
N ALA A 41 -6.30 6.58 10.88
CA ALA A 41 -6.26 5.25 11.50
C ALA A 41 -7.60 4.47 11.40
N ASP A 42 -8.72 5.19 11.32
CA ASP A 42 -10.06 4.59 11.19
C ASP A 42 -10.47 4.29 9.74
N HIS A 43 -9.64 4.67 8.77
CA HIS A 43 -9.90 4.34 7.36
C HIS A 43 -9.88 2.82 7.16
N LEU A 44 -10.89 2.32 6.46
CA LEU A 44 -10.99 0.90 6.10
C LEU A 44 -10.10 0.61 4.90
N LEU A 45 -9.05 -0.17 5.11
CA LEU A 45 -8.12 -0.60 4.07
C LEU A 45 -8.43 -2.03 3.64
N THR A 46 -8.40 -2.25 2.32
CA THR A 46 -8.39 -3.58 1.71
C THR A 46 -7.26 -3.63 0.68
N ILE A 47 -6.51 -4.73 0.64
CA ILE A 47 -5.44 -4.98 -0.33
C ILE A 47 -5.64 -6.36 -0.95
N ASP A 48 -5.64 -6.45 -2.27
CA ASP A 48 -5.67 -7.73 -3.00
C ASP A 48 -4.25 -8.34 -3.04
N ALA A 49 -3.85 -8.88 -1.88
CA ALA A 49 -2.54 -9.50 -1.71
C ALA A 49 -2.59 -10.63 -0.67
N ASP A 50 -2.05 -11.79 -1.01
CA ASP A 50 -1.92 -12.94 -0.10
C ASP A 50 -0.56 -12.97 0.60
N ALA A 51 0.35 -12.06 0.24
CA ALA A 51 1.71 -12.04 0.75
C ALA A 51 2.28 -10.61 0.83
N TYR A 52 3.34 -10.47 1.59
CA TYR A 52 4.13 -9.25 1.71
C TYR A 52 5.63 -9.56 1.75
N THR A 53 6.49 -8.55 1.58
CA THR A 53 7.94 -8.66 1.72
C THR A 53 8.35 -8.22 3.12
N PRO A 54 8.89 -9.14 3.98
CA PRO A 54 9.31 -8.79 5.32
C PRO A 54 10.59 -7.95 5.34
N VAL A 55 10.75 -7.18 6.40
CA VAL A 55 11.95 -6.36 6.66
C VAL A 55 12.65 -6.80 7.95
N ASP A 56 13.95 -6.64 8.00
CA ASP A 56 14.75 -6.84 9.20
C ASP A 56 14.74 -5.61 10.14
N SER A 57 15.47 -5.68 11.24
CA SER A 57 15.56 -4.57 12.22
C SER A 57 16.25 -3.31 11.69
N THR A 58 16.87 -3.38 10.51
CA THR A 58 17.48 -2.23 9.80
C THR A 58 16.59 -1.74 8.66
N PHE A 59 15.38 -2.27 8.55
CA PHE A 59 14.40 -1.95 7.54
C PHE A 59 14.77 -2.40 6.11
N MET A 60 15.64 -3.40 6.01
CA MET A 60 16.04 -4.00 4.75
C MET A 60 15.20 -5.25 4.46
N THR A 61 14.78 -5.39 3.21
CA THR A 61 14.06 -6.59 2.75
C THR A 61 15.00 -7.78 2.66
N SER A 62 14.55 -8.95 3.14
CA SER A 62 15.32 -10.20 3.07
C SER A 62 15.28 -10.88 1.70
N GLY A 63 14.38 -10.45 0.80
CA GLY A 63 14.06 -11.13 -0.45
C GLY A 63 13.02 -12.25 -0.29
N GLU A 64 12.52 -12.48 0.92
CA GLU A 64 11.44 -13.43 1.17
C GLU A 64 10.09 -12.84 0.80
N ILE A 65 9.14 -13.72 0.48
CA ILE A 65 7.72 -13.41 0.31
C ILE A 65 6.97 -14.28 1.31
N VAL A 66 6.25 -13.65 2.24
CA VAL A 66 5.60 -14.31 3.37
C VAL A 66 4.10 -14.07 3.34
N THR A 67 3.30 -15.09 3.68
CA THR A 67 1.85 -14.97 3.72
C THR A 67 1.36 -13.94 4.72
N VAL A 68 0.30 -13.21 4.36
CA VAL A 68 -0.42 -12.32 5.29
C VAL A 68 -1.35 -13.08 6.23
N GLU A 69 -1.73 -14.33 5.88
CA GLU A 69 -2.74 -15.10 6.59
C GLU A 69 -2.38 -15.31 8.07
N GLY A 70 -3.34 -14.98 8.94
CA GLY A 70 -3.17 -15.10 10.38
C GLY A 70 -2.23 -14.08 11.01
N THR A 71 -1.83 -13.04 10.27
CA THR A 71 -0.93 -11.98 10.75
C THR A 71 -1.63 -10.61 10.81
N PRO A 72 -1.06 -9.62 11.51
CA PRO A 72 -1.54 -8.24 11.45
C PRO A 72 -1.47 -7.61 10.05
N MET A 73 -0.70 -8.21 9.11
CA MET A 73 -0.57 -7.74 7.72
C MET A 73 -1.76 -8.13 6.83
N ASP A 74 -2.74 -8.88 7.33
CA ASP A 74 -3.89 -9.35 6.54
C ASP A 74 -4.94 -8.26 6.34
N PHE A 75 -4.90 -7.60 5.19
CA PHE A 75 -5.89 -6.62 4.72
C PHE A 75 -6.74 -7.15 3.56
N ARG A 76 -6.88 -8.46 3.39
CA ARG A 76 -7.76 -9.05 2.35
C ARG A 76 -9.24 -8.76 2.59
N THR A 77 -9.61 -8.34 3.78
CA THR A 77 -10.95 -7.84 4.13
C THR A 77 -10.88 -6.43 4.69
N PRO A 78 -11.92 -5.60 4.50
CA PRO A 78 -11.93 -4.22 5.01
C PRO A 78 -11.60 -4.15 6.49
N THR A 79 -10.49 -3.52 6.84
CA THR A 79 -9.96 -3.46 8.20
C THR A 79 -9.48 -2.04 8.50
N PRO A 80 -9.84 -1.43 9.65
CA PRO A 80 -9.27 -0.15 10.05
C PRO A 80 -7.75 -0.24 10.15
N VAL A 81 -7.04 0.71 9.54
CA VAL A 81 -5.56 0.74 9.53
C VAL A 81 -5.01 0.72 10.95
N GLY A 82 -5.59 1.52 11.84
CA GLY A 82 -5.14 1.65 13.23
C GLY A 82 -5.44 0.44 14.11
N LYS A 83 -6.28 -0.52 13.65
CA LYS A 83 -6.73 -1.64 14.49
C LYS A 83 -5.60 -2.48 15.05
N ARG A 84 -4.53 -2.66 14.28
CA ARG A 84 -3.41 -3.56 14.61
C ARG A 84 -2.04 -2.87 14.47
N ILE A 85 -1.99 -1.60 14.12
CA ILE A 85 -0.75 -0.86 13.80
C ILE A 85 0.27 -0.87 14.94
N ASN A 86 -0.21 -0.94 16.19
CA ASN A 86 0.60 -0.95 17.40
C ASN A 86 0.80 -2.36 18.00
N ASP A 87 0.52 -3.42 17.24
CA ASP A 87 0.77 -4.80 17.68
C ASP A 87 2.28 -5.13 17.53
N PHE A 88 3.09 -4.54 18.41
CA PHE A 88 4.55 -4.66 18.39
C PHE A 88 5.08 -6.00 18.91
N ASP A 89 4.22 -6.92 19.34
CA ASP A 89 4.58 -8.32 19.55
C ASP A 89 4.83 -9.02 18.20
N PHE A 90 4.24 -8.51 17.13
CA PHE A 90 4.54 -8.93 15.77
C PHE A 90 5.79 -8.21 15.25
N VAL A 91 6.85 -8.97 14.98
CA VAL A 91 8.19 -8.44 14.68
C VAL A 91 8.20 -7.43 13.52
N GLN A 92 7.36 -7.60 12.51
CA GLN A 92 7.32 -6.69 11.36
C GLN A 92 6.79 -5.31 11.75
N LEU A 93 5.71 -5.23 12.52
CA LEU A 93 5.20 -3.96 13.03
C LEU A 93 6.18 -3.30 14.00
N LYS A 94 6.93 -4.10 14.76
CA LYS A 94 8.00 -3.58 15.60
C LYS A 94 9.14 -2.99 14.77
N ASN A 95 9.58 -3.68 13.71
CA ASN A 95 10.66 -3.23 12.84
C ASN A 95 10.27 -1.94 12.08
N GLY A 96 9.03 -1.87 11.59
CA GLY A 96 8.50 -0.72 10.85
C GLY A 96 7.97 0.41 11.73
N ASN A 97 7.91 0.21 13.06
CA ASN A 97 7.21 1.12 13.96
C ASN A 97 5.76 1.41 13.51
N GLY A 98 5.08 0.37 13.03
CA GLY A 98 3.80 0.37 12.35
C GLY A 98 3.86 -0.32 11.00
N TYR A 99 2.94 0.03 10.12
CA TYR A 99 3.01 -0.41 8.73
C TYR A 99 3.97 0.50 7.94
N ASP A 100 4.85 -0.10 7.20
CA ASP A 100 5.69 0.48 6.15
C ASP A 100 6.30 -0.67 5.34
N HIS A 101 5.43 -1.50 4.78
CA HIS A 101 5.80 -2.74 4.11
C HIS A 101 5.21 -2.79 2.71
N ASN A 102 5.79 -3.60 1.84
CA ASN A 102 5.27 -3.84 0.51
C ASN A 102 4.41 -5.10 0.50
N TRP A 103 3.16 -4.99 0.04
CA TRP A 103 2.27 -6.10 -0.26
C TRP A 103 2.45 -6.56 -1.70
N VAL A 104 2.59 -7.87 -1.89
CA VAL A 104 2.72 -8.50 -3.21
C VAL A 104 1.33 -8.68 -3.80
N LEU A 105 1.02 -7.92 -4.83
CA LEU A 105 -0.32 -7.84 -5.40
C LEU A 105 -0.70 -9.08 -6.22
N ASN A 106 -1.91 -9.61 -5.99
CA ASN A 106 -2.49 -10.69 -6.77
C ASN A 106 -2.91 -10.24 -8.19
N THR A 107 -3.02 -8.93 -8.43
CA THR A 107 -3.39 -8.36 -9.73
C THR A 107 -2.35 -8.63 -10.82
N ALA A 108 -1.09 -8.93 -10.44
CA ALA A 108 0.01 -9.26 -11.36
C ALA A 108 0.19 -8.23 -12.49
N GLY A 109 0.02 -6.93 -12.19
CA GLY A 109 0.16 -5.85 -13.16
C GLY A 109 -1.05 -5.59 -14.06
N ASP A 110 -2.17 -6.27 -13.81
CA ASP A 110 -3.42 -6.05 -14.55
C ASP A 110 -4.16 -4.82 -14.01
N VAL A 111 -4.03 -3.69 -14.72
CA VAL A 111 -4.65 -2.41 -14.36
C VAL A 111 -6.19 -2.41 -14.42
N SER A 112 -6.82 -3.46 -14.91
CA SER A 112 -8.27 -3.60 -14.87
C SER A 112 -8.78 -4.18 -13.54
N LYS A 113 -7.87 -4.66 -12.68
CA LYS A 113 -8.17 -5.23 -11.37
C LYS A 113 -7.86 -4.25 -10.26
N LEU A 114 -8.74 -4.23 -9.27
CA LEU A 114 -8.58 -3.41 -8.08
C LEU A 114 -7.44 -3.98 -7.21
N ALA A 115 -6.37 -3.22 -7.03
CA ALA A 115 -5.21 -3.61 -6.24
C ALA A 115 -5.39 -3.31 -4.75
N ALA A 116 -5.92 -2.12 -4.44
CA ALA A 116 -6.21 -1.72 -3.07
C ALA A 116 -7.38 -0.72 -3.03
N LYS A 117 -8.00 -0.64 -1.86
CA LYS A 117 -9.12 0.27 -1.60
C LYS A 117 -9.02 0.82 -0.19
N VAL A 118 -9.23 2.12 -0.06
CA VAL A 118 -9.34 2.81 1.22
C VAL A 118 -10.66 3.57 1.28
N THR A 119 -11.39 3.44 2.37
CA THR A 119 -12.65 4.15 2.57
C THR A 119 -12.66 4.84 3.92
N SER A 120 -12.94 6.13 3.94
CA SER A 120 -13.32 6.83 5.17
C SER A 120 -14.83 6.72 5.38
N LEU A 121 -15.24 6.27 6.56
CA LEU A 121 -16.64 6.25 6.96
C LEU A 121 -17.14 7.64 7.40
N ALA A 122 -16.24 8.53 7.79
CA ALA A 122 -16.57 9.88 8.24
C ALA A 122 -16.89 10.81 7.06
N SER A 123 -16.02 10.86 6.05
CA SER A 123 -16.23 11.69 4.86
C SER A 123 -17.06 11.01 3.77
N GLY A 124 -17.16 9.68 3.78
CA GLY A 124 -17.74 8.87 2.71
C GLY A 124 -16.86 8.76 1.46
N ILE A 125 -15.65 9.33 1.48
CA ILE A 125 -14.72 9.29 0.35
C ILE A 125 -14.08 7.90 0.26
N THR A 126 -13.95 7.40 -0.96
CA THR A 126 -13.26 6.15 -1.27
C THR A 126 -12.14 6.42 -2.27
N LEU A 127 -10.95 5.88 -2.00
CA LEU A 127 -9.81 5.83 -2.91
C LEU A 127 -9.65 4.38 -3.39
N GLU A 128 -9.61 4.18 -4.69
CA GLU A 128 -9.32 2.90 -5.34
C GLU A 128 -7.99 3.00 -6.09
N VAL A 129 -7.17 1.95 -5.98
CA VAL A 129 -5.85 1.89 -6.59
C VAL A 129 -5.81 0.81 -7.65
N TYR A 130 -5.45 1.19 -8.85
CA TYR A 130 -5.20 0.32 -10.01
C TYR A 130 -3.78 0.56 -10.46
N THR A 131 -3.00 -0.50 -10.65
CA THR A 131 -1.57 -0.36 -10.95
C THR A 131 -1.07 -1.51 -11.81
N ASN A 132 -0.06 -1.22 -12.65
CA ASN A 132 0.73 -2.25 -13.33
C ASN A 132 1.99 -2.67 -12.53
N GLU A 133 2.18 -2.13 -11.34
CA GLU A 133 3.25 -2.52 -10.46
C GLU A 133 2.94 -3.83 -9.72
N PRO A 134 3.96 -4.62 -9.35
CA PRO A 134 3.76 -5.90 -8.67
C PRO A 134 3.44 -5.77 -7.18
N GLY A 135 3.56 -4.58 -6.61
CA GLY A 135 3.38 -4.33 -5.17
C GLY A 135 2.82 -2.96 -4.86
N VAL A 136 2.28 -2.84 -3.66
CA VAL A 136 1.87 -1.58 -3.05
C VAL A 136 2.43 -1.49 -1.63
N GLN A 137 2.95 -0.33 -1.27
CA GLN A 137 3.45 -0.06 0.08
C GLN A 137 2.43 0.77 0.86
N VAL A 138 2.22 0.38 2.10
CA VAL A 138 1.32 1.05 3.05
C VAL A 138 2.06 1.28 4.35
#